data_5d8c80b9078b08c85beddb15012941de
#
_entry.id   5d8c80b9078b08c85beddb15012941de
#
_cell.length_a   1.000
_cell.length_b   1.000
_cell.length_c   1.000
_cell.angle_alpha   90.00
_cell.angle_beta   90.00
_cell.angle_gamma   90.00
#
_symmetry.space_group_name_H-M   'P 1'
#
loop_
_entity.id
_entity.type
_entity.pdbx_description
1 polymer ?
#
loop_
_entity_poly.entity_id
_entity_poly.type
_entity_poly.pdbx_seq_one_letter_code
_entity_poly.pdbx_strand_id
1 'polypeptide(L)' 'DRLPTANIVSKQLDWYEIEAEVFGKGIIMWLLSQGERVEVLSPDWLREEMKGKLEKMVERYQ' A
#
# COMPACT_ATOMS: atom_id res chain seq x y z
N ASP A 1 6.83 12.57 -5.21
CA ASP A 1 7.46 11.64 -4.29
C ASP A 1 7.84 10.36 -4.97
N ARG A 2 8.89 9.77 -4.46
CA ARG A 2 9.42 8.54 -5.02
C ARG A 2 8.91 7.33 -4.28
N LEU A 3 8.72 6.27 -5.03
CA LEU A 3 8.49 4.95 -4.44
C LEU A 3 9.78 4.50 -3.77
N PRO A 4 9.76 4.18 -2.47
CA PRO A 4 11.01 3.81 -1.78
C PRO A 4 11.62 2.53 -2.32
N THR A 5 10.91 1.43 -2.29
CA THR A 5 11.43 0.16 -2.76
C THR A 5 10.31 -0.64 -3.39
N ALA A 6 9.53 0.02 -4.23
CA ALA A 6 8.37 -0.60 -4.83
C ALA A 6 8.40 -0.40 -6.33
N ASN A 7 7.87 -1.37 -7.05
CA ASN A 7 7.76 -1.32 -8.49
C ASN A 7 6.30 -1.19 -8.89
N ILE A 8 6.05 -0.31 -9.84
CA ILE A 8 4.71 -0.20 -10.39
C ILE A 8 4.50 -1.35 -11.35
N VAL A 9 3.57 -2.24 -11.02
CA VAL A 9 3.25 -3.39 -11.84
C VAL A 9 2.29 -2.99 -12.95
N SER A 10 1.27 -2.22 -12.59
CA SER A 10 0.35 -1.73 -13.59
C SER A 10 -0.30 -0.45 -13.11
N LYS A 11 -0.87 0.28 -14.04
CA LYS A 11 -1.59 1.51 -13.74
C LYS A 11 -3.05 1.30 -14.10
N GLN A 12 -3.89 1.47 -13.10
CA GLN A 12 -5.33 1.42 -13.30
C GLN A 12 -5.84 2.85 -13.51
N LEU A 13 -7.15 3.00 -13.64
CA LEU A 13 -7.73 4.31 -13.87
C LEU A 13 -7.38 5.31 -12.78
N ASP A 14 -7.55 4.87 -11.53
CA ASP A 14 -7.41 5.77 -10.38
C ASP A 14 -6.30 5.36 -9.42
N TRP A 15 -5.62 4.25 -9.69
CA TRP A 15 -4.60 3.79 -8.75
C TRP A 15 -3.53 2.98 -9.47
N TYR A 16 -2.43 2.74 -8.76
CA TYR A 16 -1.33 1.91 -9.25
C TYR A 16 -1.27 0.62 -8.46
N GLU A 17 -0.97 -0.47 -9.16
CA GLU A 17 -0.69 -1.74 -8.50
C GLU A 17 0.81 -1.88 -8.38
N ILE A 18 1.28 -2.19 -7.18
CA ILE A 18 2.71 -2.24 -6.91
C ILE A 18 3.12 -3.54 -6.24
N GLU A 19 4.42 -3.84 -6.39
CA GLU A 19 5.08 -4.91 -5.64
C GLU A 19 6.23 -4.29 -4.90
N ALA A 20 6.32 -4.52 -3.59
CA ALA A 20 7.39 -3.99 -2.77
C ALA A 20 8.48 -5.05 -2.65
N GLU A 21 9.74 -4.63 -2.80
CA GLU A 21 10.86 -5.55 -2.77
C GLU A 21 11.61 -5.52 -1.46
N VAL A 22 11.80 -4.34 -0.92
CA VAL A 22 12.53 -4.17 0.33
C VAL A 22 11.64 -3.38 1.27
N PHE A 23 11.58 -3.82 2.53
CA PHE A 23 10.63 -3.26 3.48
C PHE A 23 11.34 -2.71 4.70
N GLY A 24 10.84 -1.61 5.17
CA GLY A 24 11.22 -1.04 6.43
C GLY A 24 9.96 -0.41 7.00
N LYS A 25 10.11 0.23 8.15
CA LYS A 25 8.96 0.87 8.79
C LYS A 25 8.32 1.92 7.89
N GLY A 26 9.12 2.56 7.07
CA GLY A 26 8.63 3.64 6.23
C GLY A 26 7.69 3.20 5.13
N ILE A 27 7.75 1.92 4.71
CA ILE A 27 6.91 1.49 3.58
C ILE A 27 5.43 1.57 3.93
N ILE A 28 5.06 1.18 5.15
CA ILE A 28 3.66 1.24 5.56
C ILE A 28 3.18 2.69 5.58
N MET A 29 3.97 3.58 6.15
CA MET A 29 3.59 4.99 6.20
C MET A 29 3.47 5.58 4.81
N TRP A 30 4.41 5.22 3.93
CA TRP A 30 4.35 5.72 2.57
C TRP A 30 3.10 5.24 1.86
N LEU A 31 2.79 3.93 2.01
CA LEU A 31 1.60 3.36 1.39
C LEU A 31 0.33 4.04 1.88
N LEU A 32 0.25 4.29 3.19
CA LEU A 32 -0.91 4.97 3.74
C LEU A 32 -1.02 6.39 3.22
N SER A 33 0.11 7.05 2.97
CA SER A 33 0.09 8.42 2.46
C SER A 33 -0.43 8.49 1.02
N GLN A 34 -0.32 7.40 0.28
CA GLN A 34 -0.86 7.36 -1.08
C GLN A 34 -2.37 7.16 -1.08
N GLY A 35 -2.90 6.67 0.03
CA GLY A 35 -4.33 6.48 0.16
C GLY A 35 -4.87 5.45 -0.83
N GLU A 36 -5.92 5.83 -1.53
CA GLU A 36 -6.58 4.91 -2.44
C GLU A 36 -5.88 4.78 -3.79
N ARG A 37 -4.75 5.45 -3.96
CA ARG A 37 -4.08 5.50 -5.26
C ARG A 37 -3.19 4.31 -5.56
N VAL A 38 -2.89 3.49 -4.56
CA VAL A 38 -2.05 2.31 -4.78
C VAL A 38 -2.71 1.08 -4.19
N GLU A 39 -2.42 -0.05 -4.82
CA GLU A 39 -2.80 -1.34 -4.30
C GLU A 39 -1.56 -2.20 -4.21
N VAL A 40 -1.31 -2.77 -3.04
CA VAL A 40 -0.17 -3.67 -2.84
C VAL A 40 -0.55 -5.05 -3.34
N LEU A 41 0.17 -5.55 -4.33
CA LEU A 41 -0.07 -6.89 -4.86
C LEU A 41 0.77 -7.94 -4.13
N SER A 42 1.98 -7.60 -3.77
CA SER A 42 2.89 -8.54 -3.10
C SER A 42 3.90 -7.76 -2.27
N PRO A 43 4.49 -8.39 -1.27
CA PRO A 43 4.22 -9.77 -0.85
C PRO A 43 2.91 -9.88 -0.08
N ASP A 44 2.42 -11.10 0.05
CA ASP A 44 1.13 -11.33 0.70
C ASP A 44 1.06 -10.76 2.11
N TRP A 45 2.13 -10.90 2.88
CA TRP A 45 2.09 -10.42 4.27
C TRP A 45 1.92 -8.90 4.33
N LEU A 46 2.52 -8.19 3.40
CA LEU A 46 2.38 -6.73 3.36
C LEU A 46 0.97 -6.35 2.96
N ARG A 47 0.44 -7.06 1.99
CA ARG A 47 -0.95 -6.82 1.57
C ARG A 47 -1.91 -7.05 2.73
N GLU A 48 -1.71 -8.14 3.49
CA GLU A 48 -2.57 -8.43 4.62
C GLU A 48 -2.41 -7.42 5.74
N GLU A 49 -1.21 -6.97 5.98
CA GLU A 49 -0.98 -5.95 7.01
C GLU A 49 -1.67 -4.63 6.64
N MET A 50 -1.58 -4.24 5.39
CA MET A 50 -2.27 -3.05 4.92
C MET A 50 -3.77 -3.20 5.07
N LYS A 51 -4.29 -4.36 4.70
CA LYS A 51 -5.72 -4.61 4.83
C LYS A 51 -6.18 -4.48 6.27
N GLY A 52 -5.41 -5.05 7.21
CA GLY A 52 -5.76 -4.96 8.62
C GLY A 52 -5.78 -3.53 9.12
N LYS A 53 -4.79 -2.72 8.72
CA LYS A 53 -4.75 -1.33 9.14
C LYS A 53 -5.92 -0.55 8.56
N LEU A 54 -6.24 -0.82 7.31
CA LEU A 54 -7.36 -0.12 6.67
C LEU A 54 -8.69 -0.47 7.32
N GLU A 55 -8.85 -1.73 7.72
CA GLU A 55 -10.07 -2.13 8.40
C GLU A 55 -10.23 -1.40 9.73
N LYS A 56 -9.14 -1.24 10.47
CA LYS A 56 -9.19 -0.48 11.72
C LYS A 56 -9.50 0.98 11.46
N MET A 57 -8.98 1.53 10.39
CA MET A 57 -9.27 2.91 10.04
C MET A 57 -10.73 3.10 9.69
N VAL A 58 -11.29 2.15 8.95
CA VAL A 58 -12.71 2.21 8.59
C VAL A 58 -13.57 2.21 9.85
N GLU A 59 -13.19 1.39 10.84
CA GLU A 59 -13.95 1.32 12.09
C GLU A 59 -14.05 2.67 12.78
N ARG A 60 -13.04 3.52 12.62
CA ARG A 60 -13.06 4.84 13.25
C ARG A 60 -14.13 5.76 12.66
N TYR A 61 -14.59 5.45 11.46
CA TYR A 61 -15.51 6.32 10.74
C TYR A 61 -16.92 5.74 10.63
N GLN A 62 -17.16 4.66 11.33
CA GLN A 62 -18.50 4.06 11.35
C GLN A 62 -19.34 4.50 12.53
#